data_8e049921f6771e0c8526d73e9607089b
#
_entry.id   8e049921f6771e0c8526d73e9607089b
#
_cell.length_a   1.000
_cell.length_b   1.000
_cell.length_c   1.000
_cell.angle_alpha   90.00
_cell.angle_beta   90.00
_cell.angle_gamma   90.00
#
_symmetry.space_group_name_H-M   'P 1'
#
loop_
_entity.id
_entity.type
_entity.pdbx_description
1 polymer ?
#
loop_
_entity_poly.entity_id
_entity_poly.type
_entity_poly.pdbx_seq_one_letter_code
_entity_poly.pdbx_strand_id
1 'polypeptide(L)'
;MKYLPRIPLPRKLISASLGAATALALLSGCSHVPVMSIPALAAIDFETTQFSVLRAAITMPAALVPQPEGVRLNVNLTIEGVVAEERSYVLVGQDVASLQSDLPEAGRGRHTFVYALSVEDQRGMDAIRRAIEVAEANQQSGSLGVSISVEDMCAASSPPEGPLRVDIFLKTSETNRFVRTLDGFDLREISIDGLDDELPAC
;
A
#
# COMPACT_ATOMS: atom_id res chain seq x y z
N MET A 1 -44.67 -61.08 -12.46
CA MET A 1 -43.35 -60.52 -12.69
C MET A 1 -43.49 -59.37 -13.68
N LYS A 2 -43.48 -58.11 -13.21
CA LYS A 2 -43.54 -56.91 -14.05
C LYS A 2 -42.26 -56.07 -13.78
N TYR A 3 -41.43 -56.00 -14.78
CA TYR A 3 -40.24 -55.14 -14.78
C TYR A 3 -40.66 -53.69 -14.89
N LEU A 4 -40.27 -52.84 -13.91
CA LEU A 4 -40.30 -51.37 -14.03
C LEU A 4 -38.98 -50.87 -14.58
N PRO A 5 -38.95 -49.95 -15.57
CA PRO A 5 -37.75 -49.36 -16.10
C PRO A 5 -37.22 -48.26 -15.13
N ARG A 6 -35.94 -48.34 -14.82
CA ARG A 6 -35.20 -47.28 -14.08
C ARG A 6 -34.94 -46.09 -15.02
N ILE A 7 -35.50 -44.93 -14.67
CA ILE A 7 -35.19 -43.64 -15.31
C ILE A 7 -33.90 -43.12 -14.71
N PRO A 8 -32.85 -42.82 -15.50
CA PRO A 8 -31.63 -42.15 -15.00
C PRO A 8 -31.92 -40.66 -14.79
N LEU A 9 -31.73 -40.15 -13.56
CA LEU A 9 -31.71 -38.71 -13.25
C LEU A 9 -30.47 -38.04 -13.87
N PRO A 10 -30.58 -36.89 -14.49
CA PRO A 10 -29.43 -36.14 -15.02
C PRO A 10 -28.63 -35.51 -13.89
N ARG A 11 -27.40 -35.98 -13.77
CA ARG A 11 -26.38 -35.51 -12.82
C ARG A 11 -25.62 -34.30 -13.43
N LYS A 12 -26.28 -33.15 -13.58
CA LYS A 12 -25.63 -31.88 -13.96
C LYS A 12 -26.54 -30.72 -13.58
N LEU A 13 -26.42 -30.18 -12.39
CA LEU A 13 -26.89 -28.83 -12.01
C LEU A 13 -26.53 -28.52 -10.53
N ILE A 14 -25.25 -28.69 -10.12
CA ILE A 14 -24.74 -28.11 -8.87
C ILE A 14 -23.26 -27.81 -9.11
N SER A 15 -22.92 -26.76 -9.81
CA SER A 15 -21.54 -26.24 -9.90
C SER A 15 -21.43 -24.79 -10.35
N ALA A 16 -22.52 -24.02 -10.39
CA ALA A 16 -22.49 -22.65 -10.90
C ALA A 16 -22.63 -21.55 -9.82
N SER A 17 -22.91 -21.90 -8.56
CA SER A 17 -23.19 -20.89 -7.52
C SER A 17 -22.05 -20.63 -6.54
N LEU A 18 -20.97 -21.40 -6.55
CA LEU A 18 -19.85 -21.21 -5.61
C LEU A 18 -18.77 -20.23 -6.16
N GLY A 19 -18.71 -20.04 -7.47
CA GLY A 19 -17.71 -19.16 -8.10
C GLY A 19 -18.02 -17.66 -8.00
N ALA A 20 -19.30 -17.29 -7.90
CA ALA A 20 -19.69 -15.87 -7.87
C ALA A 20 -19.52 -15.21 -6.48
N ALA A 21 -19.65 -15.99 -5.40
CA ALA A 21 -19.51 -15.47 -4.04
C ALA A 21 -18.03 -15.21 -3.67
N THR A 22 -17.10 -16.00 -4.21
CA THR A 22 -15.66 -15.84 -3.94
C THR A 22 -15.05 -14.64 -4.68
N ALA A 23 -15.58 -14.27 -5.84
CA ALA A 23 -15.11 -13.11 -6.59
C ALA A 23 -15.50 -11.76 -5.93
N LEU A 24 -16.63 -11.71 -5.20
CA LEU A 24 -17.06 -10.50 -4.49
C LEU A 24 -16.23 -10.21 -3.21
N ALA A 25 -15.70 -11.25 -2.56
CA ALA A 25 -14.90 -11.09 -1.35
C ALA A 25 -13.51 -10.48 -1.59
N LEU A 26 -12.99 -10.57 -2.82
CA LEU A 26 -11.68 -9.99 -3.19
C LEU A 26 -11.74 -8.48 -3.49
N LEU A 27 -12.93 -7.90 -3.66
CA LEU A 27 -13.13 -6.47 -3.95
C LEU A 27 -13.15 -5.60 -2.69
N SER A 28 -13.25 -6.19 -1.51
CA SER A 28 -13.37 -5.43 -0.25
C SER A 28 -12.02 -4.83 0.23
N GLY A 29 -10.88 -5.33 -0.26
CA GLY A 29 -9.55 -4.84 0.14
C GLY A 29 -9.05 -3.61 -0.60
N CYS A 30 -9.71 -3.18 -1.70
CA CYS A 30 -9.24 -2.09 -2.56
C CYS A 30 -10.07 -0.80 -2.46
N SER A 31 -10.87 -0.62 -1.41
CA SER A 31 -11.83 0.50 -1.32
C SER A 31 -11.16 1.89 -1.25
N HIS A 32 -9.89 1.97 -0.88
CA HIS A 32 -9.14 3.24 -0.74
C HIS A 32 -8.09 3.47 -1.84
N VAL A 33 -7.91 2.53 -2.78
CA VAL A 33 -7.04 2.76 -3.95
C VAL A 33 -7.86 3.40 -5.05
N PRO A 34 -7.51 4.62 -5.52
CA PRO A 34 -8.26 5.27 -6.59
C PRO A 34 -8.16 4.46 -7.89
N VAL A 35 -9.29 4.16 -8.49
CA VAL A 35 -9.35 3.40 -9.77
C VAL A 35 -8.51 4.04 -10.86
N MET A 36 -8.44 5.39 -10.88
CA MET A 36 -7.63 6.16 -11.83
C MET A 36 -6.12 5.98 -11.64
N SER A 37 -5.68 5.50 -10.48
CA SER A 37 -4.26 5.23 -10.19
C SER A 37 -3.81 3.85 -10.66
N ILE A 38 -4.73 2.92 -10.87
CA ILE A 38 -4.42 1.51 -11.22
C ILE A 38 -3.51 1.40 -12.45
N PRO A 39 -3.73 2.09 -13.59
CA PRO A 39 -2.85 1.97 -14.74
C PRO A 39 -1.42 2.46 -14.46
N ALA A 40 -1.27 3.52 -13.66
CA ALA A 40 0.04 4.05 -13.31
C ALA A 40 0.77 3.14 -12.30
N LEU A 41 0.03 2.55 -11.34
CA LEU A 41 0.59 1.60 -10.39
C LEU A 41 0.99 0.28 -11.09
N ALA A 42 0.21 -0.17 -12.06
CA ALA A 42 0.52 -1.36 -12.86
C ALA A 42 1.74 -1.17 -13.78
N ALA A 43 2.17 0.07 -14.03
CA ALA A 43 3.37 0.36 -14.80
C ALA A 43 4.66 0.33 -13.96
N ILE A 44 4.55 0.23 -12.62
CA ILE A 44 5.70 0.13 -11.73
C ILE A 44 6.27 -1.28 -11.85
N ASP A 45 7.53 -1.34 -12.22
CA ASP A 45 8.28 -2.57 -12.37
C ASP A 45 9.43 -2.58 -11.34
N PHE A 46 9.31 -3.44 -10.35
CA PHE A 46 10.27 -3.51 -9.26
C PHE A 46 11.68 -3.90 -9.73
N GLU A 47 11.80 -4.62 -10.83
CA GLU A 47 13.09 -5.04 -11.38
C GLU A 47 13.87 -3.85 -11.94
N THR A 48 13.17 -2.87 -12.52
CA THR A 48 13.76 -1.71 -13.20
C THR A 48 13.68 -0.42 -12.39
N THR A 49 12.84 -0.38 -11.33
CA THR A 49 12.66 0.79 -10.47
C THR A 49 13.99 1.29 -9.89
N GLN A 50 14.27 2.56 -10.06
CA GLN A 50 15.41 3.23 -9.43
C GLN A 50 15.03 3.68 -8.02
N PHE A 51 15.47 2.97 -6.98
CA PHE A 51 15.11 3.29 -5.58
C PHE A 51 15.63 4.63 -5.11
N SER A 52 16.69 5.17 -5.72
CA SER A 52 17.22 6.50 -5.41
C SER A 52 16.26 7.65 -5.72
N VAL A 53 15.33 7.46 -6.67
CA VAL A 53 14.31 8.46 -7.02
C VAL A 53 12.93 8.14 -6.43
N LEU A 54 12.78 7.00 -5.75
CA LEU A 54 11.54 6.64 -5.09
C LEU A 54 11.22 7.66 -3.99
N ARG A 55 10.01 8.18 -4.02
CA ARG A 55 9.49 9.13 -3.01
C ARG A 55 8.09 8.72 -2.58
N ALA A 56 7.85 8.76 -1.29
CA ALA A 56 6.52 8.71 -0.71
C ALA A 56 6.09 10.11 -0.32
N ALA A 57 4.85 10.50 -0.61
CA ALA A 57 4.27 11.72 -0.09
C ALA A 57 3.02 11.38 0.72
N ILE A 58 2.88 12.01 1.87
CA ILE A 58 1.76 11.82 2.79
C ILE A 58 1.10 13.16 3.02
N THR A 59 -0.17 13.29 2.67
CA THR A 59 -0.97 14.48 2.90
C THR A 59 -1.97 14.20 4.00
N MET A 60 -1.92 14.98 5.10
CA MET A 60 -2.76 14.80 6.27
C MET A 60 -3.17 16.14 6.88
N PRO A 61 -4.10 16.19 7.85
CA PRO A 61 -4.44 17.42 8.57
C PRO A 61 -3.22 18.11 9.15
N ALA A 62 -3.13 19.43 9.03
CA ALA A 62 -1.99 20.23 9.52
C ALA A 62 -1.77 20.12 11.05
N ALA A 63 -2.77 19.66 11.78
CA ALA A 63 -2.69 19.36 13.21
C ALA A 63 -1.84 18.12 13.52
N LEU A 64 -1.56 17.26 12.53
CA LEU A 64 -0.85 16.00 12.70
C LEU A 64 0.53 16.08 12.02
N VAL A 65 1.53 15.55 12.70
CA VAL A 65 2.90 15.48 12.18
C VAL A 65 3.44 14.07 12.37
N PRO A 66 3.86 13.38 11.30
CA PRO A 66 4.55 12.12 11.43
C PRO A 66 5.85 12.29 12.20
N GLN A 67 6.11 11.40 13.17
CA GLN A 67 7.35 11.42 13.94
C GLN A 67 8.53 10.97 13.08
N PRO A 68 9.76 11.39 13.41
CA PRO A 68 10.95 10.76 12.88
C PRO A 68 10.86 9.23 13.09
N GLU A 69 11.17 8.44 12.06
CA GLU A 69 11.04 6.98 12.06
C GLU A 69 9.60 6.42 12.05
N GLY A 70 8.58 7.27 12.14
CA GLY A 70 7.17 6.87 12.11
C GLY A 70 6.62 6.53 10.72
N VAL A 71 7.36 6.80 9.65
CA VAL A 71 6.94 6.48 8.27
C VAL A 71 7.79 5.36 7.71
N ARG A 72 7.14 4.29 7.27
CA ARG A 72 7.83 3.07 6.82
C ARG A 72 7.37 2.62 5.44
N LEU A 73 8.30 2.05 4.70
CA LEU A 73 8.05 1.26 3.50
C LEU A 73 8.14 -0.22 3.90
N ASN A 74 7.03 -0.94 3.82
CA ASN A 74 6.95 -2.35 4.13
C ASN A 74 6.97 -3.15 2.83
N VAL A 75 7.80 -4.17 2.77
CA VAL A 75 7.98 -5.06 1.63
C VAL A 75 7.77 -6.50 2.08
N ASN A 76 6.83 -7.17 1.44
CA ASN A 76 6.49 -8.56 1.69
C ASN A 76 6.83 -9.37 0.43
N LEU A 77 7.87 -10.19 0.49
CA LEU A 77 8.29 -11.10 -0.56
C LEU A 77 7.90 -12.53 -0.20
N THR A 78 7.12 -13.17 -1.06
CA THR A 78 6.83 -14.61 -0.95
C THR A 78 7.34 -15.30 -2.20
N ILE A 79 8.15 -16.35 -2.04
CA ILE A 79 8.66 -17.20 -3.11
C ILE A 79 8.24 -18.63 -2.81
N GLU A 80 7.75 -19.35 -3.80
CA GLU A 80 7.29 -20.73 -3.65
C GLU A 80 8.42 -21.65 -3.12
N GLY A 81 8.12 -22.38 -2.04
CA GLY A 81 9.09 -23.25 -1.38
C GLY A 81 10.14 -22.53 -0.52
N VAL A 82 10.07 -21.21 -0.40
CA VAL A 82 10.94 -20.38 0.46
C VAL A 82 10.09 -19.65 1.49
N VAL A 83 10.65 -19.38 2.65
CA VAL A 83 9.98 -18.61 3.71
C VAL A 83 9.66 -17.21 3.21
N ALA A 84 8.43 -16.75 3.50
CA ALA A 84 8.05 -15.36 3.27
C ALA A 84 9.02 -14.42 4.02
N GLU A 85 9.55 -13.42 3.32
CA GLU A 85 10.40 -12.40 3.90
C GLU A 85 9.62 -11.08 4.01
N GLU A 86 9.55 -10.55 5.23
CA GLU A 86 8.99 -9.24 5.50
C GLU A 86 10.11 -8.30 5.92
N ARG A 87 10.19 -7.14 5.27
CA ARG A 87 11.12 -6.07 5.60
C ARG A 87 10.41 -4.74 5.72
N SER A 88 10.81 -3.99 6.75
CA SER A 88 10.32 -2.64 7.00
C SER A 88 11.48 -1.66 6.99
N TYR A 89 11.40 -0.65 6.14
CA TYR A 89 12.41 0.39 5.97
C TYR A 89 11.87 1.71 6.50
N VAL A 90 12.60 2.35 7.41
CA VAL A 90 12.28 3.70 7.89
C VAL A 90 12.55 4.71 6.78
N LEU A 91 11.56 5.48 6.40
CA LEU A 91 11.72 6.51 5.38
C LEU A 91 12.23 7.82 5.98
N VAL A 92 13.19 8.44 5.31
CA VAL A 92 13.83 9.68 5.74
C VAL A 92 13.07 10.89 5.16
N GLY A 93 12.65 11.81 6.03
CA GLY A 93 11.99 13.05 5.63
C GLY A 93 12.85 13.89 4.68
N GLN A 94 12.22 14.46 3.67
CA GLN A 94 12.86 15.31 2.65
C GLN A 94 12.39 16.75 2.77
N ASP A 95 13.27 17.68 2.43
CA ASP A 95 12.89 19.10 2.32
C ASP A 95 11.93 19.30 1.13
N VAL A 96 10.69 19.63 1.45
CA VAL A 96 9.64 19.88 0.46
C VAL A 96 9.91 21.13 -0.39
N ALA A 97 10.71 22.09 0.09
CA ALA A 97 11.02 23.31 -0.65
C ALA A 97 11.76 23.01 -1.97
N SER A 98 12.57 21.96 -1.99
CA SER A 98 13.28 21.50 -3.19
C SER A 98 12.40 20.74 -4.20
N LEU A 99 11.17 20.38 -3.83
CA LEU A 99 10.27 19.49 -4.60
C LEU A 99 8.95 20.18 -4.97
N GLN A 100 8.79 21.49 -4.73
CA GLN A 100 7.51 22.19 -4.80
C GLN A 100 6.75 22.07 -6.13
N SER A 101 7.43 21.93 -7.27
CA SER A 101 6.79 21.84 -8.58
C SER A 101 6.03 20.52 -8.83
N ASP A 102 6.36 19.48 -8.07
CA ASP A 102 5.88 18.12 -8.33
C ASP A 102 4.97 17.57 -7.21
N LEU A 103 4.80 18.35 -6.12
CA LEU A 103 4.06 17.88 -4.95
C LEU A 103 2.56 17.76 -5.21
N PRO A 104 1.89 16.76 -4.60
CA PRO A 104 0.44 16.74 -4.54
C PRO A 104 -0.10 17.96 -3.81
N GLU A 105 -1.19 18.54 -4.32
CA GLU A 105 -1.87 19.64 -3.63
C GLU A 105 -2.44 19.16 -2.29
N ALA A 106 -1.96 19.75 -1.20
CA ALA A 106 -2.42 19.37 0.14
C ALA A 106 -3.87 19.78 0.42
N GLY A 107 -4.33 20.87 -0.21
CA GLY A 107 -5.60 21.48 0.10
C GLY A 107 -5.55 22.34 1.39
N ARG A 108 -6.69 22.98 1.72
CA ARG A 108 -6.77 23.88 2.88
C ARG A 108 -6.70 23.11 4.19
N GLY A 109 -5.87 23.57 5.13
CA GLY A 109 -5.74 22.97 6.46
C GLY A 109 -5.03 21.61 6.49
N ARG A 110 -4.30 21.29 5.43
CA ARG A 110 -3.52 20.05 5.32
C ARG A 110 -2.07 20.34 4.93
N HIS A 111 -1.16 19.45 5.31
CA HIS A 111 0.25 19.50 4.94
C HIS A 111 0.64 18.24 4.18
N THR A 112 1.61 18.38 3.28
CA THR A 112 2.24 17.25 2.56
C THR A 112 3.66 17.09 3.08
N PHE A 113 3.97 15.90 3.54
CA PHE A 113 5.31 15.45 3.96
C PHE A 113 5.86 14.53 2.88
N VAL A 114 7.16 14.62 2.58
CA VAL A 114 7.81 13.78 1.58
C VAL A 114 8.94 13.00 2.21
N TYR A 115 9.08 11.75 1.80
CA TYR A 115 10.04 10.81 2.33
C TYR A 115 10.77 10.07 1.22
N ALA A 116 11.97 9.59 1.53
CA ALA A 116 12.78 8.77 0.64
C ALA A 116 13.44 7.62 1.41
N LEU A 117 13.87 6.60 0.70
CA LEU A 117 14.75 5.56 1.26
C LEU A 117 16.14 6.14 1.54
N SER A 118 16.75 5.73 2.66
CA SER A 118 18.17 5.97 2.89
C SER A 118 19.04 5.26 1.85
N VAL A 119 20.29 5.67 1.69
CA VAL A 119 21.22 4.99 0.77
C VAL A 119 21.47 3.53 1.19
N GLU A 120 21.43 3.25 2.49
CA GLU A 120 21.56 1.89 3.00
C GLU A 120 20.34 1.04 2.67
N ASP A 121 19.13 1.58 2.86
CA ASP A 121 17.87 0.90 2.56
C ASP A 121 17.68 0.65 1.06
N GLN A 122 18.16 1.55 0.19
CA GLN A 122 18.20 1.31 -1.25
C GLN A 122 19.00 0.05 -1.59
N ARG A 123 20.13 -0.20 -0.90
CA ARG A 123 20.91 -1.45 -1.07
C ARG A 123 20.13 -2.67 -0.56
N GLY A 124 19.33 -2.50 0.50
CA GLY A 124 18.42 -3.53 0.99
C GLY A 124 17.36 -3.89 -0.05
N MET A 125 16.77 -2.89 -0.72
CA MET A 125 15.83 -3.09 -1.83
C MET A 125 16.48 -3.79 -3.04
N ASP A 126 17.73 -3.45 -3.38
CA ASP A 126 18.49 -4.14 -4.42
C ASP A 126 18.78 -5.61 -4.06
N ALA A 127 18.90 -5.94 -2.77
CA ALA A 127 19.04 -7.34 -2.34
C ALA A 127 17.73 -8.13 -2.54
N ILE A 128 16.56 -7.51 -2.29
CA ILE A 128 15.26 -8.12 -2.59
C ILE A 128 15.10 -8.35 -4.10
N ARG A 129 15.48 -7.36 -4.93
CA ARG A 129 15.47 -7.50 -6.40
C ARG A 129 16.27 -8.72 -6.84
N ARG A 130 17.50 -8.87 -6.36
CA ARG A 130 18.33 -10.05 -6.68
C ARG A 130 17.71 -11.38 -6.24
N ALA A 131 17.00 -11.39 -5.10
CA ALA A 131 16.29 -12.59 -4.67
C ALA A 131 15.15 -12.97 -5.62
N ILE A 132 14.43 -11.99 -6.15
CA ILE A 132 13.39 -12.20 -7.16
C ILE A 132 14.02 -12.73 -8.46
N GLU A 133 15.09 -12.11 -8.98
CA GLU A 133 15.81 -12.55 -10.18
C GLU A 133 16.29 -14.01 -10.08
N VAL A 134 16.80 -14.39 -8.90
CA VAL A 134 17.22 -15.78 -8.64
C VAL A 134 16.02 -16.73 -8.62
N ALA A 135 14.90 -16.34 -8.02
CA ALA A 135 13.69 -17.16 -7.99
C ALA A 135 13.13 -17.39 -9.40
N GLU A 136 13.09 -16.35 -10.22
CA GLU A 136 12.64 -16.43 -11.61
C GLU A 136 13.54 -17.31 -12.47
N ALA A 137 14.86 -17.17 -12.31
CA ALA A 137 15.84 -18.04 -12.99
C ALA A 137 15.64 -19.52 -12.63
N ASN A 138 15.14 -19.82 -11.43
CA ASN A 138 14.79 -21.15 -10.95
C ASN A 138 13.35 -21.56 -11.27
N GLN A 139 12.60 -20.75 -12.03
CA GLN A 139 11.19 -20.98 -12.37
C GLN A 139 10.27 -21.10 -11.14
N GLN A 140 10.63 -20.44 -10.05
CA GLN A 140 9.83 -20.34 -8.84
C GLN A 140 8.83 -19.20 -8.98
N SER A 141 7.56 -19.44 -8.65
CA SER A 141 6.56 -18.40 -8.58
C SER A 141 6.66 -17.62 -7.26
N GLY A 142 6.28 -16.34 -7.29
CA GLY A 142 6.31 -15.51 -6.11
C GLY A 142 5.35 -14.33 -6.20
N SER A 143 5.26 -13.58 -5.11
CA SER A 143 4.53 -12.33 -5.04
C SER A 143 5.31 -11.31 -4.22
N LEU A 144 5.24 -10.05 -4.65
CA LEU A 144 5.83 -8.90 -3.96
C LEU A 144 4.70 -7.94 -3.57
N GLY A 145 4.57 -7.67 -2.29
CA GLY A 145 3.71 -6.62 -1.75
C GLY A 145 4.55 -5.44 -1.28
N VAL A 146 4.17 -4.22 -1.64
CA VAL A 146 4.80 -2.99 -1.16
C VAL A 146 3.72 -2.08 -0.60
N SER A 147 3.91 -1.59 0.62
CA SER A 147 2.99 -0.66 1.27
C SER A 147 3.74 0.41 2.06
N ILE A 148 3.07 1.55 2.29
CA ILE A 148 3.57 2.64 3.13
C ILE A 148 2.67 2.71 4.36
N SER A 149 3.27 2.70 5.54
CA SER A 149 2.58 2.91 6.82
C SER A 149 3.04 4.20 7.50
N VAL A 150 2.14 4.79 8.28
CA VAL A 150 2.43 5.84 9.26
C VAL A 150 2.10 5.25 10.63
N GLU A 151 3.13 4.90 11.38
CA GLU A 151 3.01 4.17 12.64
C GLU A 151 3.01 5.13 13.84
N ASP A 152 3.86 6.19 13.75
CA ASP A 152 4.00 7.16 14.83
C ASP A 152 3.74 8.58 14.32
N MET A 153 2.91 9.31 15.05
CA MET A 153 2.59 10.71 14.80
C MET A 153 2.33 11.46 16.10
N CYS A 154 2.44 12.78 16.06
CA CYS A 154 2.09 13.67 17.18
C CYS A 154 1.11 14.75 16.76
N ALA A 155 0.43 15.34 17.73
CA ALA A 155 -0.47 16.45 17.54
C ALA A 155 0.30 17.78 17.71
N ALA A 156 0.48 18.54 16.63
CA ALA A 156 1.04 19.89 16.66
C ALA A 156 0.00 20.93 17.20
N SER A 157 -1.27 20.60 17.09
CA SER A 157 -2.40 21.34 17.67
C SER A 157 -3.57 20.39 17.86
N SER A 158 -4.62 20.81 18.54
CA SER A 158 -5.82 19.99 18.68
C SER A 158 -6.33 19.53 17.31
N PRO A 159 -6.47 18.23 17.07
CA PRO A 159 -7.04 17.71 15.83
C PRO A 159 -8.44 18.28 15.60
N PRO A 160 -8.82 18.57 14.35
CA PRO A 160 -10.16 19.05 14.04
C PRO A 160 -11.22 17.99 14.36
N GLU A 161 -12.43 18.43 14.69
CA GLU A 161 -13.58 17.54 14.79
C GLU A 161 -13.88 16.92 13.42
N GLY A 162 -14.30 15.66 13.40
CA GLY A 162 -14.65 14.92 12.19
C GLY A 162 -13.48 14.10 11.59
N PRO A 163 -13.57 13.69 10.31
CA PRO A 163 -12.62 12.77 9.70
C PRO A 163 -11.19 13.32 9.63
N LEU A 164 -10.20 12.52 10.06
CA LEU A 164 -8.77 12.81 9.93
C LEU A 164 -8.20 12.12 8.70
N ARG A 165 -8.48 12.67 7.53
CA ARG A 165 -8.18 12.02 6.24
C ARG A 165 -6.72 12.10 5.88
N VAL A 166 -6.17 10.94 5.49
CA VAL A 166 -4.80 10.79 4.99
C VAL A 166 -4.83 10.31 3.54
N ASP A 167 -4.02 10.94 2.70
CA ASP A 167 -3.72 10.47 1.36
C ASP A 167 -2.24 10.08 1.29
N ILE A 168 -1.96 8.97 0.62
CA ILE A 168 -0.59 8.51 0.36
C ILE A 168 -0.35 8.48 -1.13
N PHE A 169 0.82 8.94 -1.54
CA PHE A 169 1.26 8.98 -2.92
C PHE A 169 2.64 8.33 -3.05
N LEU A 170 2.86 7.69 -4.17
CA LEU A 170 4.16 7.11 -4.53
C LEU A 170 4.64 7.69 -5.86
N LYS A 171 5.90 8.09 -5.90
CA LYS A 171 6.62 8.46 -7.12
C LYS A 171 7.76 7.48 -7.33
N THR A 172 7.85 6.91 -8.53
CA THR A 172 8.92 6.01 -8.96
C THR A 172 9.60 6.53 -10.23
N SER A 173 10.65 5.86 -10.70
CA SER A 173 11.28 6.14 -11.99
C SER A 173 10.32 5.99 -13.16
N GLU A 174 9.41 5.01 -13.11
CA GLU A 174 8.45 4.70 -14.17
C GLU A 174 7.34 5.74 -14.24
N THR A 175 6.82 6.13 -13.07
CA THR A 175 5.70 7.09 -13.02
C THR A 175 6.17 8.53 -13.21
N ASN A 176 7.38 8.84 -12.79
CA ASN A 176 8.00 10.19 -12.78
C ASN A 176 7.09 11.30 -12.21
N ARG A 177 6.05 10.92 -11.48
CA ARG A 177 5.08 11.79 -10.81
C ARG A 177 4.50 11.09 -9.59
N PHE A 178 3.96 11.85 -8.65
CA PHE A 178 3.23 11.28 -7.52
C PHE A 178 1.89 10.68 -7.98
N VAL A 179 1.74 9.39 -7.75
CA VAL A 179 0.51 8.62 -8.00
C VAL A 179 -0.13 8.30 -6.66
N ARG A 180 -1.41 8.61 -6.49
CA ARG A 180 -2.14 8.36 -5.26
C ARG A 180 -2.34 6.86 -5.08
N THR A 181 -1.85 6.30 -3.97
CA THR A 181 -1.98 4.89 -3.59
C THR A 181 -3.05 4.68 -2.52
N LEU A 182 -3.32 5.70 -1.71
CA LEU A 182 -4.38 5.74 -0.71
C LEU A 182 -5.13 7.06 -0.81
N ASP A 183 -6.46 7.04 -0.84
CA ASP A 183 -7.33 8.21 -1.01
C ASP A 183 -8.27 8.40 0.19
N GLY A 184 -8.06 9.46 0.95
CA GLY A 184 -8.98 9.93 1.97
C GLY A 184 -9.24 8.95 3.10
N PHE A 185 -8.27 8.10 3.46
CA PHE A 185 -8.42 7.17 4.57
C PHE A 185 -8.56 7.92 5.90
N ASP A 186 -9.60 7.60 6.66
CA ASP A 186 -9.83 8.24 7.96
C ASP A 186 -9.08 7.50 9.06
N LEU A 187 -8.12 8.17 9.70
CA LEU A 187 -7.34 7.60 10.81
C LEU A 187 -8.21 7.18 12.00
N ARG A 188 -9.39 7.78 12.17
CA ARG A 188 -10.31 7.43 13.26
C ARG A 188 -10.95 6.04 13.07
N GLU A 189 -10.93 5.49 11.83
CA GLU A 189 -11.45 4.15 11.57
C GLU A 189 -10.58 3.03 12.14
N ILE A 190 -9.28 3.29 12.39
CA ILE A 190 -8.34 2.30 12.93
C ILE A 190 -8.10 2.42 14.44
N SER A 191 -8.52 3.51 15.06
CA SER A 191 -8.35 3.71 16.51
C SER A 191 -9.62 3.24 17.24
N ILE A 192 -9.45 2.21 18.07
CA ILE A 192 -10.55 1.60 18.84
C ILE A 192 -10.93 2.47 20.05
N ASP A 193 -9.98 3.22 20.63
CA ASP A 193 -10.11 3.95 21.90
C ASP A 193 -10.14 5.49 21.74
N GLY A 194 -10.17 6.00 20.50
CA GLY A 194 -10.16 7.42 20.20
C GLY A 194 -8.75 7.97 20.00
N LEU A 195 -8.40 8.21 18.74
CA LEU A 195 -7.09 8.72 18.30
C LEU A 195 -6.66 9.99 19.04
N ASP A 196 -7.64 10.84 19.43
CA ASP A 196 -7.38 12.14 20.06
C ASP A 196 -6.77 12.02 21.47
N ASP A 197 -7.06 10.92 22.21
CA ASP A 197 -6.55 10.66 23.55
C ASP A 197 -5.18 9.96 23.53
N GLU A 198 -4.79 9.37 22.40
CA GLU A 198 -3.56 8.60 22.27
C GLU A 198 -2.40 9.40 21.63
N LEU A 199 -2.70 10.49 20.92
CA LEU A 199 -1.67 11.27 20.23
C LEU A 199 -0.86 12.12 21.22
N PRO A 200 0.46 11.92 21.30
CA PRO A 200 1.32 12.80 22.10
C PRO A 200 1.35 14.20 21.46
N ALA A 201 1.57 15.22 22.28
CA ALA A 201 1.89 16.55 21.77
C ALA A 201 3.27 16.54 21.08
N CYS A 202 3.41 17.26 19.97
CA CYS A 202 4.72 17.36 19.30
C CYS A 202 5.77 18.14 20.12
#